data_adaff281faab61a92a107f9a31af3985
#
_entry.id   adaff281faab61a92a107f9a31af3985
#
_cell.length_a   1.000
_cell.length_b   1.000
_cell.length_c   1.000
_cell.angle_alpha   90.00
_cell.angle_beta   90.00
_cell.angle_gamma   90.00
#
_symmetry.space_group_name_H-M   'P 1'
#
loop_
_entity.id
_entity.type
_entity.pdbx_description
1 polymer ?
#
loop_
_entity_poly.entity_id
_entity_poly.type
_entity_poly.pdbx_seq_one_letter_code
_entity_poly.pdbx_strand_id
1 'polypeptide(L)'
;MDIPTSESLENSDVRNCPRENGTWTGERGNSKWIPDEGVVFTRSNPDGLTAKEIFDQYGIDGIDFEDGEPDFSPISKGEVQIDEFSENRPDNFDQADIKLAEQKGCTPEEVEKWRKENKYTWHECKDMCTMQKVPSIIHINVPHRGGVSEYKNGG
;
A
#
# COMPACT_ATOMS: atom_id res chain seq x y z
N MET A 1 -15.53 -25.80 -25.88
CA MET A 1 -14.61 -25.43 -24.79
C MET A 1 -15.11 -24.14 -24.13
N ASP A 2 -15.25 -24.23 -22.86
CA ASP A 2 -15.68 -23.04 -22.11
C ASP A 2 -14.55 -22.04 -22.06
N ILE A 3 -14.88 -20.81 -22.43
CA ILE A 3 -13.93 -19.72 -22.25
C ILE A 3 -14.04 -19.30 -20.80
N PRO A 4 -12.92 -19.30 -20.05
CA PRO A 4 -12.97 -18.85 -18.67
C PRO A 4 -13.53 -17.43 -18.59
N THR A 5 -14.29 -17.17 -17.55
CA THR A 5 -14.76 -15.82 -17.30
C THR A 5 -13.57 -14.91 -17.00
N SER A 6 -13.78 -13.60 -17.05
CA SER A 6 -12.73 -12.65 -16.68
C SER A 6 -12.19 -12.95 -15.28
N GLU A 7 -13.07 -13.39 -14.39
CA GLU A 7 -12.69 -13.77 -13.05
C GLU A 7 -11.79 -14.99 -13.01
N SER A 8 -12.08 -15.99 -13.83
CA SER A 8 -11.28 -17.21 -13.91
C SER A 8 -9.91 -16.95 -14.52
N LEU A 9 -9.82 -15.98 -15.42
CA LEU A 9 -8.57 -15.60 -16.05
C LEU A 9 -7.80 -14.58 -15.22
N GLU A 10 -8.47 -13.95 -14.27
CA GLU A 10 -7.88 -12.92 -13.46
C GLU A 10 -6.81 -13.52 -12.54
N ASN A 11 -5.62 -12.94 -12.58
CA ASN A 11 -4.56 -13.28 -11.65
C ASN A 11 -5.05 -13.03 -10.23
N SER A 12 -4.85 -13.99 -9.33
CA SER A 12 -5.24 -13.83 -7.93
C SER A 12 -4.62 -12.59 -7.29
N ASP A 13 -3.47 -12.14 -7.79
CA ASP A 13 -2.77 -10.97 -7.29
C ASP A 13 -3.56 -9.67 -7.52
N VAL A 14 -4.40 -9.62 -8.57
CA VAL A 14 -5.18 -8.40 -8.85
C VAL A 14 -6.58 -8.44 -8.24
N ARG A 15 -6.95 -9.55 -7.59
CA ARG A 15 -8.29 -9.75 -7.05
C ARG A 15 -8.73 -8.63 -6.11
N ASN A 16 -7.82 -8.12 -5.30
CA ASN A 16 -8.11 -7.10 -4.30
C ASN A 16 -7.86 -5.67 -4.79
N CYS A 17 -7.53 -5.49 -6.07
CA CYS A 17 -7.34 -4.17 -6.64
C CYS A 17 -8.68 -3.43 -6.76
N PRO A 18 -8.66 -2.08 -6.74
CA PRO A 18 -9.89 -1.31 -6.87
C PRO A 18 -10.70 -1.68 -8.10
N ARG A 19 -12.00 -1.88 -7.91
CA ARG A 19 -12.95 -2.18 -8.99
C ARG A 19 -13.85 -0.99 -9.31
N GLU A 20 -13.92 -0.02 -8.41
CA GLU A 20 -14.80 1.13 -8.52
C GLU A 20 -14.13 2.36 -7.94
N ASN A 21 -14.80 3.50 -8.02
CA ASN A 21 -14.32 4.77 -7.47
C ASN A 21 -13.08 5.31 -8.17
N GLY A 22 -12.72 4.75 -9.30
CA GLY A 22 -11.58 5.20 -10.07
C GLY A 22 -11.51 4.54 -11.42
N THR A 23 -10.55 4.96 -12.22
CA THR A 23 -10.36 4.49 -13.58
C THR A 23 -8.93 3.99 -13.74
N TRP A 24 -8.80 2.85 -14.41
CA TRP A 24 -7.49 2.29 -14.74
C TRP A 24 -7.04 2.81 -16.10
N THR A 25 -5.77 3.20 -16.21
CA THR A 25 -5.21 3.68 -17.50
C THR A 25 -5.00 2.53 -18.49
N GLY A 26 -5.05 1.29 -17.99
CA GLY A 26 -4.92 0.10 -18.79
C GLY A 26 -5.58 -1.05 -18.08
N GLU A 27 -4.90 -2.21 -18.05
CA GLU A 27 -5.44 -3.38 -17.38
C GLU A 27 -5.48 -3.18 -15.87
N ARG A 28 -6.59 -3.57 -15.24
CA ARG A 28 -6.74 -3.51 -13.79
C ARG A 28 -5.63 -4.33 -13.10
N GLY A 29 -4.94 -3.67 -12.18
CA GLY A 29 -3.83 -4.30 -11.46
C GLY A 29 -2.49 -4.23 -12.18
N ASN A 30 -2.45 -3.74 -13.42
CA ASN A 30 -1.23 -3.62 -14.22
C ASN A 30 -1.16 -2.29 -14.96
N SER A 31 -1.68 -1.26 -14.37
CA SER A 31 -1.63 0.10 -14.91
C SER A 31 -1.83 1.08 -13.76
N LYS A 32 -2.05 2.34 -14.08
CA LYS A 32 -2.29 3.36 -13.05
C LYS A 32 -3.78 3.44 -12.72
N TRP A 33 -4.10 3.43 -11.43
CA TRP A 33 -5.44 3.68 -10.94
C TRP A 33 -5.56 5.14 -10.54
N ILE A 34 -6.55 5.83 -11.11
CA ILE A 34 -6.81 7.25 -10.87
C ILE A 34 -8.19 7.38 -10.24
N PRO A 35 -8.30 7.97 -9.03
CA PRO A 35 -9.60 8.11 -8.39
C PRO A 35 -10.52 9.04 -9.19
N ASP A 36 -11.81 8.71 -9.22
CA ASP A 36 -12.83 9.55 -9.87
C ASP A 36 -12.99 10.85 -9.09
N GLU A 37 -13.41 11.90 -9.78
CA GLU A 37 -13.69 13.17 -9.13
C GLU A 37 -14.83 13.03 -8.13
N GLY A 38 -14.69 13.69 -6.99
CA GLY A 38 -15.74 13.69 -5.97
C GLY A 38 -15.76 12.47 -5.06
N VAL A 39 -14.95 11.46 -5.33
CA VAL A 39 -14.87 10.30 -4.45
C VAL A 39 -14.24 10.72 -3.13
N VAL A 40 -14.90 10.37 -2.03
CA VAL A 40 -14.41 10.65 -0.68
C VAL A 40 -14.01 9.34 -0.02
N PHE A 41 -12.77 9.27 0.44
CA PHE A 41 -12.34 8.10 1.19
C PHE A 41 -13.11 8.02 2.51
N THR A 42 -13.50 6.80 2.89
CA THR A 42 -14.37 6.59 4.05
C THR A 42 -13.63 6.27 5.33
N ARG A 43 -12.35 5.89 5.24
CA ARG A 43 -11.57 5.46 6.40
C ARG A 43 -10.48 6.47 6.74
N SER A 44 -10.34 6.78 8.04
CA SER A 44 -9.28 7.67 8.55
C SER A 44 -9.26 9.04 7.85
N ASN A 45 -10.42 9.54 7.48
CA ASN A 45 -10.57 10.78 6.73
C ASN A 45 -11.57 11.71 7.45
N PRO A 46 -11.17 12.26 8.62
CA PRO A 46 -12.08 13.07 9.44
C PRO A 46 -12.52 14.37 8.78
N ASP A 47 -11.69 14.91 7.88
CA ASP A 47 -11.99 16.17 7.20
C ASP A 47 -12.85 15.97 5.94
N GLY A 48 -13.18 14.74 5.58
CA GLY A 48 -14.03 14.46 4.43
C GLY A 48 -13.44 14.90 3.10
N LEU A 49 -12.13 14.86 2.95
CA LEU A 49 -11.45 15.24 1.72
C LEU A 49 -11.73 14.23 0.61
N THR A 50 -11.75 14.71 -0.63
CA THR A 50 -11.83 13.79 -1.76
C THR A 50 -10.50 13.05 -1.94
N ALA A 51 -10.56 11.88 -2.57
CA ALA A 51 -9.35 11.14 -2.89
C ALA A 51 -8.38 11.98 -3.72
N LYS A 52 -8.90 12.76 -4.66
CA LYS A 52 -8.07 13.65 -5.47
C LYS A 52 -7.38 14.71 -4.64
N GLU A 53 -8.09 15.31 -3.70
CA GLU A 53 -7.50 16.32 -2.81
C GLU A 53 -6.38 15.71 -1.98
N ILE A 54 -6.58 14.48 -1.48
CA ILE A 54 -5.57 13.77 -0.71
C ILE A 54 -4.35 13.45 -1.59
N PHE A 55 -4.57 12.94 -2.79
CA PHE A 55 -3.48 12.62 -3.72
C PHE A 55 -2.68 13.88 -4.08
N ASP A 56 -3.38 15.00 -4.30
CA ASP A 56 -2.71 16.28 -4.59
C ASP A 56 -1.79 16.72 -3.46
N GLN A 57 -2.16 16.46 -2.21
CA GLN A 57 -1.31 16.78 -1.05
C GLN A 57 0.02 16.02 -1.09
N TYR A 58 0.04 14.85 -1.71
CA TYR A 58 1.23 14.02 -1.81
C TYR A 58 1.88 14.09 -3.18
N GLY A 59 1.39 14.98 -4.06
CA GLY A 59 2.00 15.22 -5.37
C GLY A 59 1.80 14.10 -6.37
N ILE A 60 0.74 13.32 -6.24
CA ILE A 60 0.42 12.23 -7.17
C ILE A 60 -0.98 12.42 -7.75
N ASP A 61 -1.22 11.80 -8.90
CA ASP A 61 -2.54 11.81 -9.55
C ASP A 61 -3.19 10.43 -9.53
N GLY A 62 -2.44 9.42 -9.19
CA GLY A 62 -2.92 8.04 -9.15
C GLY A 62 -1.85 7.14 -8.56
N ILE A 63 -2.16 5.85 -8.52
CA ILE A 63 -1.25 4.82 -7.98
C ILE A 63 -0.94 3.82 -9.10
N ASP A 64 0.33 3.62 -9.39
CA ASP A 64 0.75 2.59 -10.34
C ASP A 64 0.68 1.22 -9.68
N PHE A 65 0.18 0.25 -10.41
CA PHE A 65 0.12 -1.15 -9.97
C PHE A 65 0.86 -2.05 -10.95
N GLU A 66 1.50 -3.08 -10.43
CA GLU A 66 2.11 -4.13 -11.23
C GLU A 66 1.77 -5.47 -10.57
N ASP A 67 1.12 -6.35 -11.33
CA ASP A 67 0.65 -7.66 -10.84
C ASP A 67 -0.11 -7.54 -9.51
N GLY A 68 -0.95 -6.52 -9.43
CA GLY A 68 -1.79 -6.29 -8.26
C GLY A 68 -1.11 -5.59 -7.09
N GLU A 69 0.17 -5.30 -7.19
CA GLU A 69 0.89 -4.60 -6.14
C GLU A 69 0.95 -3.10 -6.43
N PRO A 70 0.47 -2.27 -5.51
CA PRO A 70 0.62 -0.83 -5.67
C PRO A 70 2.06 -0.40 -5.45
N ASP A 71 2.53 0.52 -6.26
CA ASP A 71 3.83 1.16 -6.06
C ASP A 71 3.63 2.43 -5.25
N PHE A 72 3.93 2.36 -3.96
CA PHE A 72 3.82 3.50 -3.07
C PHE A 72 5.11 4.30 -2.95
N SER A 73 6.14 3.98 -3.74
CA SER A 73 7.41 4.67 -3.65
C SER A 73 7.31 6.19 -3.81
N PRO A 74 6.44 6.74 -4.68
CA PRO A 74 6.32 8.20 -4.80
C PRO A 74 5.85 8.90 -3.53
N ILE A 75 5.17 8.20 -2.63
CA ILE A 75 4.64 8.78 -1.38
C ILE A 75 5.31 8.19 -0.14
N SER A 76 6.30 7.34 -0.32
CA SER A 76 7.01 6.70 0.79
C SER A 76 7.99 7.67 1.43
N LYS A 77 8.04 7.65 2.76
CA LYS A 77 9.02 8.41 3.55
C LYS A 77 10.08 7.49 4.15
N GLY A 78 10.22 6.31 3.61
CA GLY A 78 11.25 5.36 4.00
C GLY A 78 10.96 3.99 3.43
N GLU A 79 12.01 3.31 3.01
CA GLU A 79 11.91 1.96 2.50
C GLU A 79 13.03 1.13 3.10
N VAL A 80 12.69 -0.01 3.64
CA VAL A 80 13.65 -0.90 4.28
C VAL A 80 13.33 -2.34 3.90
N GLN A 81 14.30 -3.22 4.13
CA GLN A 81 14.10 -4.65 3.98
C GLN A 81 14.29 -5.30 5.34
N ILE A 82 13.33 -6.12 5.75
CA ILE A 82 13.39 -6.82 7.01
C ILE A 82 13.82 -8.26 6.76
N ASP A 83 14.42 -8.89 7.79
CA ASP A 83 15.04 -10.20 7.62
C ASP A 83 14.10 -11.35 7.96
N GLU A 84 13.14 -11.13 8.84
CA GLU A 84 12.26 -12.19 9.33
C GLU A 84 10.79 -11.82 9.18
N PHE A 85 10.37 -11.73 7.93
CA PHE A 85 8.97 -11.44 7.61
C PHE A 85 8.07 -12.60 8.09
N SER A 86 6.95 -12.24 8.71
CA SER A 86 5.99 -13.22 9.19
C SER A 86 4.57 -12.67 9.03
N GLU A 87 3.57 -13.42 9.47
CA GLU A 87 2.19 -12.93 9.49
C GLU A 87 1.90 -12.03 10.68
N ASN A 88 2.86 -11.87 11.59
CA ASN A 88 2.74 -10.98 12.75
C ASN A 88 3.10 -9.56 12.33
N ARG A 89 2.09 -8.75 12.01
CA ARG A 89 2.33 -7.36 11.57
C ARG A 89 3.06 -6.49 12.58
N PRO A 90 2.71 -6.52 13.87
CA PRO A 90 3.47 -5.74 14.85
C PRO A 90 4.96 -6.08 14.84
N ASP A 91 5.31 -7.34 14.67
CA ASP A 91 6.72 -7.76 14.61
C ASP A 91 7.39 -7.26 13.33
N ASN A 92 6.72 -7.35 12.20
CA ASN A 92 7.23 -6.81 10.94
C ASN A 92 7.47 -5.30 11.06
N PHE A 93 6.55 -4.59 11.70
CA PHE A 93 6.66 -3.14 11.91
C PHE A 93 7.83 -2.80 12.82
N ASP A 94 8.04 -3.57 13.89
CA ASP A 94 9.18 -3.37 14.79
C ASP A 94 10.50 -3.54 14.05
N GLN A 95 10.61 -4.58 13.23
CA GLN A 95 11.80 -4.81 12.42
C GLN A 95 12.04 -3.66 11.45
N ALA A 96 10.98 -3.15 10.83
CA ALA A 96 11.08 -2.04 9.89
C ALA A 96 11.50 -0.75 10.59
N ASP A 97 10.95 -0.49 11.78
CA ASP A 97 11.34 0.69 12.57
C ASP A 97 12.84 0.62 12.94
N ILE A 98 13.32 -0.56 13.32
CA ILE A 98 14.74 -0.78 13.63
C ILE A 98 15.61 -0.50 12.41
N LYS A 99 15.25 -1.04 11.26
CA LYS A 99 16.03 -0.86 10.03
C LYS A 99 16.06 0.60 9.58
N LEU A 100 14.93 1.29 9.66
CA LEU A 100 14.89 2.70 9.28
C LEU A 100 15.68 3.56 10.27
N ALA A 101 15.62 3.24 11.55
CA ALA A 101 16.40 3.94 12.57
C ALA A 101 17.90 3.82 12.28
N GLU A 102 18.35 2.64 11.88
CA GLU A 102 19.75 2.44 11.50
C GLU A 102 20.15 3.32 10.33
N GLN A 103 19.28 3.42 9.30
CA GLN A 103 19.54 4.26 8.13
C GLN A 103 19.62 5.74 8.49
N LYS A 104 18.79 6.18 9.42
CA LYS A 104 18.69 7.61 9.76
C LYS A 104 19.56 8.03 10.95
N GLY A 105 20.19 7.08 11.63
CA GLY A 105 20.99 7.39 12.79
C GLY A 105 20.17 7.85 13.99
N CYS A 106 19.01 7.25 14.21
CA CYS A 106 18.13 7.56 15.33
C CYS A 106 17.66 6.27 16.00
N THR A 107 16.73 6.36 16.94
CA THR A 107 16.22 5.18 17.64
C THR A 107 14.97 4.63 16.99
N PRO A 108 14.67 3.33 17.14
CA PRO A 108 13.40 2.76 16.65
C PRO A 108 12.18 3.44 17.26
N GLU A 109 12.27 3.87 18.51
CA GLU A 109 11.19 4.57 19.20
C GLU A 109 10.89 5.92 18.55
N GLU A 110 11.94 6.62 18.07
CA GLU A 110 11.78 7.87 17.35
C GLU A 110 11.09 7.66 16.01
N VAL A 111 11.42 6.58 15.30
CA VAL A 111 10.77 6.23 14.03
C VAL A 111 9.29 5.93 14.27
N GLU A 112 8.98 5.12 15.26
CA GLU A 112 7.60 4.76 15.60
C GLU A 112 6.80 6.00 15.99
N LYS A 113 7.36 6.86 16.81
CA LYS A 113 6.71 8.10 17.27
C LYS A 113 6.40 9.00 16.08
N TRP A 114 7.37 9.21 15.20
CA TRP A 114 7.18 10.03 14.01
C TRP A 114 6.03 9.46 13.14
N ARG A 115 6.04 8.14 12.95
CA ARG A 115 5.05 7.45 12.14
C ARG A 115 3.64 7.66 12.69
N LYS A 116 3.48 7.50 14.00
CA LYS A 116 2.19 7.68 14.65
C LYS A 116 1.73 9.15 14.65
N GLU A 117 2.62 10.07 14.93
CA GLU A 117 2.31 11.50 14.95
C GLU A 117 1.93 12.03 13.56
N ASN A 118 2.59 11.55 12.53
CA ASN A 118 2.36 11.99 11.15
C ASN A 118 1.38 11.10 10.39
N LYS A 119 0.82 10.08 11.05
CA LYS A 119 -0.17 9.15 10.49
C LYS A 119 0.36 8.41 9.27
N TYR A 120 1.52 7.81 9.43
CA TYR A 120 2.13 6.90 8.47
C TYR A 120 2.09 5.49 9.02
N THR A 121 2.07 4.53 8.11
CA THR A 121 2.11 3.11 8.43
C THR A 121 3.14 2.43 7.54
N TRP A 122 3.46 1.18 7.85
CA TRP A 122 4.29 0.36 6.99
C TRP A 122 3.44 -0.44 6.03
N HIS A 123 3.73 -0.33 4.74
CA HIS A 123 3.16 -1.18 3.71
C HIS A 123 4.08 -2.39 3.55
N GLU A 124 3.51 -3.58 3.71
CA GLU A 124 4.22 -4.85 3.57
C GLU A 124 4.14 -5.29 2.12
N CYS A 125 5.25 -5.19 1.40
CA CYS A 125 5.29 -5.53 -0.02
C CYS A 125 5.14 -7.04 -0.26
N LYS A 126 4.72 -7.40 -1.46
CA LYS A 126 4.48 -8.80 -1.82
C LYS A 126 5.73 -9.67 -1.78
N ASP A 127 6.92 -9.07 -1.86
CA ASP A 127 8.17 -9.83 -1.78
C ASP A 127 8.45 -10.39 -0.38
N MET A 128 7.60 -10.06 0.58
CA MET A 128 7.74 -10.52 1.97
C MET A 128 9.08 -10.11 2.59
N CYS A 129 9.55 -8.93 2.22
CA CYS A 129 10.83 -8.42 2.67
C CYS A 129 10.82 -6.90 2.74
N THR A 130 10.37 -6.24 1.68
CA THR A 130 10.38 -4.79 1.57
C THR A 130 9.21 -4.18 2.33
N MET A 131 9.52 -3.13 3.10
CA MET A 131 8.53 -2.36 3.84
C MET A 131 8.64 -0.91 3.42
N GLN A 132 7.51 -0.29 3.08
CA GLN A 132 7.46 1.12 2.67
C GLN A 132 6.64 1.91 3.69
N LYS A 133 7.20 3.01 4.16
CA LYS A 133 6.52 3.89 5.13
C LYS A 133 5.66 4.88 4.37
N VAL A 134 4.35 4.73 4.45
CA VAL A 134 3.40 5.43 3.59
C VAL A 134 2.28 6.08 4.40
N PRO A 135 1.62 7.12 3.83
CA PRO A 135 0.47 7.73 4.51
C PRO A 135 -0.64 6.73 4.77
N SER A 136 -1.07 6.64 6.01
CA SER A 136 -2.12 5.68 6.41
C SER A 136 -3.42 5.89 5.65
N ILE A 137 -3.79 7.15 5.40
CA ILE A 137 -5.05 7.46 4.72
C ILE A 137 -5.09 6.90 3.30
N ILE A 138 -3.98 6.89 2.60
CA ILE A 138 -3.92 6.30 1.25
C ILE A 138 -3.86 4.78 1.36
N HIS A 139 -3.00 4.26 2.22
CA HIS A 139 -2.80 2.82 2.38
C HIS A 139 -4.09 2.09 2.75
N ILE A 140 -4.87 2.66 3.66
CA ILE A 140 -6.08 1.99 4.17
C ILE A 140 -7.27 2.09 3.22
N ASN A 141 -7.28 3.09 2.32
CA ASN A 141 -8.42 3.34 1.43
C ASN A 141 -8.23 2.81 0.01
N VAL A 142 -7.02 2.42 -0.37
CA VAL A 142 -6.75 1.84 -1.70
C VAL A 142 -6.64 0.33 -1.55
N PRO A 143 -7.65 -0.43 -1.99
CA PRO A 143 -7.63 -1.89 -1.84
C PRO A 143 -6.44 -2.52 -2.56
N HIS A 144 -5.78 -3.43 -1.90
CA HIS A 144 -4.64 -4.15 -2.47
C HIS A 144 -4.35 -5.39 -1.64
N ARG A 145 -3.49 -6.25 -2.18
CA ARG A 145 -3.00 -7.43 -1.49
C ARG A 145 -1.55 -7.18 -1.09
N GLY A 146 -1.22 -7.37 0.19
CA GLY A 146 0.12 -7.14 0.70
C GLY A 146 0.88 -8.42 1.03
N GLY A 147 2.09 -8.24 1.56
CA GLY A 147 3.00 -9.35 1.86
C GLY A 147 2.47 -10.37 2.86
N VAL A 148 1.68 -9.93 3.85
CA VAL A 148 1.09 -10.85 4.83
C VAL A 148 0.15 -11.83 4.14
N SER A 149 -0.65 -11.36 3.17
CA SER A 149 -1.51 -12.25 2.40
C SER A 149 -0.70 -13.25 1.59
N GLU A 150 0.42 -12.82 1.01
CA GLU A 150 1.33 -13.73 0.30
C GLU A 150 1.91 -14.77 1.25
N TYR A 151 2.36 -14.36 2.41
CA TYR A 151 2.91 -15.26 3.43
C TYR A 151 1.89 -16.32 3.84
N LYS A 152 0.66 -15.88 4.14
CA LYS A 152 -0.42 -16.80 4.58
C LYS A 152 -0.82 -17.80 3.52
N ASN A 153 -0.61 -17.46 2.24
CA ASN A 153 -0.96 -18.34 1.13
C ASN A 153 0.22 -19.17 0.65
N GLY A 154 1.26 -19.26 1.45
CA GLY A 154 2.40 -20.13 1.17
C GLY A 154 3.33 -19.57 0.12
N GLY A 155 3.15 -18.32 -0.22
CA GLY A 155 4.02 -17.66 -1.19
C GLY A 155 5.28 -17.13 -0.57
#